data_72d3100ca29f1b417038658bd7576966
#
_entry.id   72d3100ca29f1b417038658bd7576966
#
_cell.length_a   1.000
_cell.length_b   1.000
_cell.length_c   1.000
_cell.angle_alpha   90.00
_cell.angle_beta   90.00
_cell.angle_gamma   90.00
#
_symmetry.space_group_name_H-M   'P 1'
#
loop_
_entity.id
_entity.type
_entity.pdbx_description
1 polymer ?
#
loop_
_entity_poly.entity_id
_entity_poly.type
_entity_poly.pdbx_seq_one_letter_code
_entity_poly.pdbx_strand_id
1 'polypeptide(L)'
;YDNVIEVNNKRIKVLEQMAENLYKEWFVPFRFPGHETAEFENGIPEGWAYRRADEVIDFNPTLKTGNQTEFTIIPMEALSTNSMVLDSGCFVRQDSISGRRSQNGDTLLAKITPCLENGKTGFVMGMPENEVLGGSTELVVMRSKAFTPHYVYCIARSYYFRQTAILSINGADGRQRVDEDKLKSTKILQPEKTVLDHFETIVTPIFDGVYQMVQENKN
;
A
#
# COMPACT_ATOMS: atom_id res chain seq x y z
N TYR A 1 8.84 26.42 -15.56
CA TYR A 1 7.85 25.42 -15.20
C TYR A 1 8.40 24.01 -15.42
N ASP A 2 8.86 23.65 -16.63
CA ASP A 2 9.36 22.30 -16.96
C ASP A 2 10.52 21.86 -16.06
N ASN A 3 11.40 22.77 -15.67
CA ASN A 3 12.52 22.46 -14.77
C ASN A 3 12.07 22.10 -13.34
N VAL A 4 11.00 22.73 -12.83
CA VAL A 4 10.45 22.42 -11.49
C VAL A 4 9.82 21.03 -11.49
N ILE A 5 9.01 20.71 -12.50
CA ILE A 5 8.38 19.41 -12.66
C ILE A 5 9.45 18.30 -12.76
N GLU A 6 10.50 18.54 -13.54
CA GLU A 6 11.61 17.58 -13.67
C GLU A 6 12.32 17.35 -12.32
N VAL A 7 12.60 18.42 -11.58
CA VAL A 7 13.23 18.34 -10.26
C VAL A 7 12.32 17.60 -9.27
N ASN A 8 11.02 17.94 -9.24
CA ASN A 8 10.06 17.25 -8.38
C ASN A 8 9.96 15.76 -8.72
N ASN A 9 9.92 15.40 -10.00
CA ASN A 9 9.87 13.99 -10.41
C ASN A 9 11.11 13.21 -9.98
N LYS A 10 12.31 13.82 -10.01
CA LYS A 10 13.53 13.20 -9.48
C LYS A 10 13.47 13.02 -7.96
N ARG A 11 12.98 14.04 -7.24
CA ARG A 11 12.80 13.97 -5.78
C ARG A 11 11.78 12.92 -5.36
N ILE A 12 10.64 12.85 -6.05
CA ILE A 12 9.62 11.81 -5.82
C ILE A 12 10.25 10.42 -5.90
N LYS A 13 10.98 10.13 -6.98
CA LYS A 13 11.65 8.82 -7.13
C LYS A 13 12.61 8.51 -5.98
N VAL A 14 13.39 9.51 -5.56
CA VAL A 14 14.34 9.34 -4.44
C VAL A 14 13.59 9.07 -3.14
N LEU A 15 12.53 9.81 -2.85
CA LEU A 15 11.74 9.63 -1.63
C LEU A 15 11.02 8.27 -1.60
N GLU A 16 10.42 7.85 -2.71
CA GLU A 16 9.81 6.52 -2.82
C GLU A 16 10.84 5.41 -2.61
N GLN A 17 12.04 5.56 -3.20
CA GLN A 17 13.13 4.61 -3.00
C GLN A 17 13.64 4.62 -1.54
N MET A 18 13.66 5.78 -0.88
CA MET A 18 14.03 5.88 0.54
C MET A 18 13.03 5.11 1.42
N ALA A 19 11.72 5.24 1.18
CA ALA A 19 10.72 4.50 1.94
C ALA A 19 10.86 2.97 1.73
N GLU A 20 11.05 2.53 0.49
CA GLU A 20 11.27 1.11 0.16
C GLU A 20 12.57 0.57 0.82
N ASN A 21 13.65 1.33 0.75
CA ASN A 21 14.93 0.94 1.35
C ASN A 21 14.85 0.90 2.87
N LEU A 22 14.18 1.87 3.50
CA LEU A 22 13.99 1.89 4.94
C LEU A 22 13.24 0.63 5.41
N TYR A 23 12.11 0.32 4.74
CA TYR A 23 11.38 -0.92 5.02
C TYR A 23 12.29 -2.14 4.84
N LYS A 24 13.00 -2.22 3.72
CA LYS A 24 13.86 -3.35 3.41
C LYS A 24 14.96 -3.52 4.46
N GLU A 25 15.66 -2.45 4.83
CA GLU A 25 16.76 -2.51 5.82
C GLU A 25 16.27 -2.91 7.21
N TRP A 26 15.14 -2.39 7.64
CA TRP A 26 14.64 -2.65 8.99
C TRP A 26 13.99 -4.02 9.15
N PHE A 27 13.29 -4.50 8.15
CA PHE A 27 12.38 -5.65 8.29
C PHE A 27 12.81 -6.91 7.51
N VAL A 28 13.92 -6.85 6.76
CA VAL A 28 14.45 -8.03 6.07
C VAL A 28 15.75 -8.50 6.70
N PRO A 29 16.86 -7.72 6.75
CA PRO A 29 18.04 -8.06 7.51
C PRO A 29 18.00 -7.58 8.97
N PHE A 30 16.86 -7.03 9.43
CA PHE A 30 16.63 -6.56 10.81
C PHE A 30 17.57 -5.47 11.30
N ARG A 31 17.94 -4.52 10.41
CA ARG A 31 18.81 -3.38 10.75
C ARG A 31 18.01 -2.16 11.21
N PHE A 32 17.09 -2.35 12.11
CA PHE A 32 16.32 -1.28 12.76
C PHE A 32 17.17 -0.59 13.85
N PRO A 33 16.88 0.63 14.27
CA PRO A 33 17.60 1.31 15.34
C PRO A 33 17.57 0.50 16.64
N GLY A 34 18.74 0.19 17.18
CA GLY A 34 18.91 -0.63 18.36
C GLY A 34 19.10 -2.14 18.08
N HIS A 35 19.14 -2.54 16.81
CA HIS A 35 19.31 -3.95 16.42
C HIS A 35 20.64 -4.55 16.91
N GLU A 36 21.68 -3.72 17.17
CA GLU A 36 22.99 -4.17 17.63
C GLU A 36 22.96 -4.83 19.01
N THR A 37 21.94 -4.49 19.81
CA THR A 37 21.72 -5.04 21.15
C THR A 37 20.49 -5.91 21.24
N ALA A 38 19.77 -6.10 20.14
CA ALA A 38 18.58 -6.92 20.10
C ALA A 38 18.94 -8.41 20.24
N GLU A 39 18.20 -9.11 21.07
CA GLU A 39 18.26 -10.57 21.14
C GLU A 39 17.45 -11.18 19.99
N PHE A 40 17.86 -12.37 19.56
CA PHE A 40 17.23 -13.08 18.45
C PHE A 40 16.74 -14.45 18.92
N GLU A 41 15.50 -14.75 18.60
CA GLU A 41 14.91 -16.06 18.83
C GLU A 41 14.38 -16.63 17.51
N ASN A 42 14.74 -17.88 17.19
CA ASN A 42 14.34 -18.55 15.93
C ASN A 42 14.63 -17.74 14.64
N GLY A 43 15.68 -16.92 14.64
CA GLY A 43 16.14 -16.15 13.47
C GLY A 43 15.42 -14.82 13.24
N ILE A 44 14.57 -14.39 14.18
CA ILE A 44 13.92 -13.08 14.18
C ILE A 44 14.22 -12.37 15.52
N PRO A 45 14.14 -11.03 15.60
CA PRO A 45 14.29 -10.31 16.84
C PRO A 45 13.28 -10.79 17.90
N GLU A 46 13.70 -10.85 19.16
CA GLU A 46 12.82 -11.19 20.28
C GLU A 46 11.59 -10.28 20.31
N GLY A 47 10.42 -10.84 20.62
CA GLY A 47 9.15 -10.11 20.61
C GLY A 47 8.49 -9.94 19.24
N TRP A 48 9.21 -10.27 18.15
CA TRP A 48 8.62 -10.28 16.81
C TRP A 48 8.01 -11.66 16.50
N ALA A 49 7.01 -11.67 15.62
CA ALA A 49 6.34 -12.93 15.26
C ALA A 49 5.89 -12.94 13.80
N TYR A 50 5.90 -14.11 13.19
CA TYR A 50 5.18 -14.31 11.92
C TYR A 50 3.69 -14.51 12.18
N ARG A 51 2.86 -13.70 11.54
CA ARG A 51 1.39 -13.76 11.60
C ARG A 51 0.83 -14.03 10.22
N ARG A 52 -0.37 -14.60 10.17
CA ARG A 52 -1.13 -14.60 8.93
C ARG A 52 -1.48 -13.16 8.56
N ALA A 53 -1.46 -12.83 7.28
CA ALA A 53 -1.75 -11.49 6.82
C ALA A 53 -3.15 -11.00 7.27
N ASP A 54 -4.17 -11.87 7.26
CA ASP A 54 -5.54 -11.52 7.68
C ASP A 54 -5.71 -11.31 9.21
N GLU A 55 -4.75 -11.69 10.02
CA GLU A 55 -4.74 -11.37 11.44
C GLU A 55 -4.36 -9.91 11.70
N VAL A 56 -3.53 -9.33 10.85
CA VAL A 56 -2.88 -8.02 11.05
C VAL A 56 -3.21 -6.98 9.97
N ILE A 57 -3.80 -7.41 8.85
CA ILE A 57 -4.31 -6.57 7.76
C ILE A 57 -5.77 -6.96 7.50
N ASP A 58 -6.64 -5.97 7.36
CA ASP A 58 -8.02 -6.17 6.94
C ASP A 58 -8.10 -6.09 5.41
N PHE A 59 -8.47 -7.22 4.79
CA PHE A 59 -8.58 -7.34 3.34
C PHE A 59 -10.00 -7.04 2.88
N ASN A 60 -10.15 -6.07 1.96
CA ASN A 60 -11.42 -5.64 1.41
C ASN A 60 -12.44 -5.26 2.51
N PRO A 61 -12.12 -4.32 3.39
CA PRO A 61 -12.95 -3.97 4.52
C PRO A 61 -14.34 -3.52 4.08
N THR A 62 -15.34 -3.89 4.88
CA THR A 62 -16.70 -3.41 4.67
C THR A 62 -16.86 -2.02 5.27
N LEU A 63 -17.07 -1.00 4.43
CA LEU A 63 -17.26 0.37 4.86
C LEU A 63 -18.72 0.80 4.72
N LYS A 64 -19.24 1.47 5.73
CA LYS A 64 -20.56 2.11 5.68
C LYS A 64 -20.41 3.50 5.06
N THR A 65 -21.23 3.81 4.08
CA THR A 65 -21.22 5.09 3.38
C THR A 65 -21.92 6.22 4.13
N GLY A 66 -22.63 5.91 5.22
CA GLY A 66 -23.37 6.90 5.98
C GLY A 66 -24.38 7.65 5.10
N ASN A 67 -24.33 8.98 5.16
CA ASN A 67 -25.19 9.87 4.36
C ASN A 67 -24.51 10.37 3.07
N GLN A 68 -23.40 9.75 2.65
CA GLN A 68 -22.69 10.12 1.43
C GLN A 68 -23.54 9.76 0.21
N THR A 69 -23.79 10.73 -0.65
CA THR A 69 -24.65 10.61 -1.85
C THR A 69 -23.87 10.68 -3.15
N GLU A 70 -22.62 11.14 -3.10
CA GLU A 70 -21.70 11.19 -4.23
C GLU A 70 -20.38 10.54 -3.84
N PHE A 71 -19.82 9.77 -4.74
CA PHE A 71 -18.66 8.93 -4.46
C PHE A 71 -17.54 9.16 -5.47
N THR A 72 -16.33 9.28 -5.00
CA THR A 72 -15.14 9.21 -5.82
C THR A 72 -14.81 7.74 -6.12
N ILE A 73 -14.76 7.41 -7.40
CA ILE A 73 -14.40 6.06 -7.87
C ILE A 73 -12.96 6.06 -8.37
N ILE A 74 -12.16 5.13 -7.86
CA ILE A 74 -10.77 4.92 -8.22
C ILE A 74 -10.70 3.76 -9.23
N PRO A 75 -10.52 4.04 -10.52
CA PRO A 75 -10.37 2.99 -11.52
C PRO A 75 -8.94 2.39 -11.48
N MET A 76 -8.73 1.26 -12.15
CA MET A 76 -7.43 0.59 -12.22
C MET A 76 -6.33 1.47 -12.84
N GLU A 77 -6.71 2.37 -13.74
CA GLU A 77 -5.82 3.30 -14.44
C GLU A 77 -5.17 4.30 -13.48
N ALA A 78 -5.85 4.62 -12.38
CA ALA A 78 -5.32 5.52 -11.35
C ALA A 78 -4.12 4.94 -10.59
N LEU A 79 -3.92 3.62 -10.61
CA LEU A 79 -2.79 2.98 -9.96
C LEU A 79 -1.56 3.02 -10.86
N SER A 80 -0.46 3.53 -10.33
CA SER A 80 0.85 3.53 -10.99
C SER A 80 1.61 2.22 -10.73
N THR A 81 2.56 1.91 -11.60
CA THR A 81 3.58 0.89 -11.39
C THR A 81 4.79 1.44 -10.63
N ASN A 82 4.98 2.76 -10.64
CA ASN A 82 6.20 3.45 -10.20
C ASN A 82 5.96 4.56 -9.18
N SER A 83 4.70 4.81 -8.78
CA SER A 83 4.37 5.81 -7.76
C SER A 83 3.39 5.27 -6.74
N MET A 84 3.56 5.71 -5.50
CA MET A 84 2.61 5.43 -4.42
C MET A 84 1.32 6.26 -4.55
N VAL A 85 1.40 7.42 -5.18
CA VAL A 85 0.27 8.35 -5.32
C VAL A 85 -0.64 7.92 -6.46
N LEU A 86 -1.94 7.87 -6.18
CA LEU A 86 -2.97 7.62 -7.17
C LEU A 86 -3.11 8.81 -8.12
N ASP A 87 -3.28 8.54 -9.41
CA ASP A 87 -3.58 9.61 -10.36
C ASP A 87 -5.03 10.08 -10.22
N SER A 88 -5.21 11.19 -9.52
CA SER A 88 -6.54 11.80 -9.31
C SER A 88 -7.19 12.31 -10.60
N GLY A 89 -6.43 12.49 -11.69
CA GLY A 89 -6.97 12.82 -13.01
C GLY A 89 -7.83 11.70 -13.61
N CYS A 90 -7.64 10.47 -13.12
CA CYS A 90 -8.43 9.30 -13.53
C CYS A 90 -9.70 9.10 -12.68
N PHE A 91 -9.88 9.85 -11.58
CA PHE A 91 -11.01 9.64 -10.68
C PHE A 91 -12.33 10.04 -11.34
N VAL A 92 -13.39 9.28 -11.05
CA VAL A 92 -14.72 9.51 -11.58
C VAL A 92 -15.69 9.76 -10.42
N ARG A 93 -16.63 10.70 -10.58
CA ARG A 93 -17.72 10.92 -9.62
C ARG A 93 -18.94 10.12 -10.03
N GLN A 94 -19.59 9.46 -9.06
CA GLN A 94 -20.82 8.65 -9.26
C GLN A 94 -21.74 8.77 -8.06
N ASP A 95 -23.05 8.56 -8.30
CA ASP A 95 -24.10 8.60 -7.25
C ASP A 95 -24.18 7.30 -6.44
N SER A 96 -23.43 6.27 -6.83
CA SER A 96 -23.41 4.97 -6.16
C SER A 96 -22.04 4.34 -6.22
N ILE A 97 -21.72 3.51 -5.23
CA ILE A 97 -20.50 2.69 -5.21
C ILE A 97 -20.82 1.30 -5.73
N SER A 98 -20.05 0.90 -6.75
CA SER A 98 -19.87 -0.49 -7.14
C SER A 98 -18.43 -0.91 -6.93
N GLY A 99 -18.17 -2.20 -6.61
CA GLY A 99 -16.83 -2.71 -6.45
C GLY A 99 -16.26 -2.57 -5.04
N ARG A 100 -14.94 -2.30 -4.94
CA ARG A 100 -14.22 -2.23 -3.66
C ARG A 100 -14.43 -0.89 -2.98
N ARG A 101 -14.42 -0.89 -1.65
CA ARG A 101 -14.50 0.33 -0.85
C ARG A 101 -13.18 0.59 -0.15
N SER A 102 -12.74 1.84 -0.16
CA SER A 102 -11.51 2.29 0.48
C SER A 102 -11.66 3.65 1.12
N GLN A 103 -10.69 4.07 1.91
CA GLN A 103 -10.57 5.40 2.50
C GLN A 103 -9.10 5.77 2.69
N ASN A 104 -8.80 6.97 3.15
CA ASN A 104 -7.42 7.37 3.47
C ASN A 104 -6.70 6.33 4.33
N GLY A 105 -5.42 6.08 4.02
CA GLY A 105 -4.57 5.10 4.68
C GLY A 105 -4.69 3.67 4.14
N ASP A 106 -5.61 3.40 3.20
CA ASP A 106 -5.69 2.09 2.57
C ASP A 106 -4.67 1.93 1.46
N THR A 107 -4.17 0.72 1.31
CA THR A 107 -3.36 0.31 0.16
C THR A 107 -4.24 -0.42 -0.86
N LEU A 108 -4.14 -0.01 -2.11
CA LEU A 108 -4.83 -0.64 -3.24
C LEU A 108 -3.83 -1.46 -4.04
N LEU A 109 -4.08 -2.75 -4.18
CA LEU A 109 -3.27 -3.68 -4.95
C LEU A 109 -4.09 -4.21 -6.13
N ALA A 110 -3.54 -4.15 -7.34
CA ALA A 110 -4.15 -4.82 -8.49
C ALA A 110 -4.11 -6.33 -8.31
N LYS A 111 -5.23 -7.02 -8.59
CA LYS A 111 -5.31 -8.49 -8.50
C LYS A 111 -5.34 -9.21 -9.84
N ILE A 112 -5.53 -8.49 -10.93
CA ILE A 112 -5.63 -9.05 -12.28
C ILE A 112 -4.31 -8.89 -13.05
N THR A 113 -3.96 -9.89 -13.88
CA THR A 113 -2.86 -9.80 -14.84
C THR A 113 -3.24 -8.88 -16.02
N PRO A 114 -2.31 -8.13 -16.62
CA PRO A 114 -0.90 -7.98 -16.24
C PRO A 114 -0.65 -6.91 -15.16
N CYS A 115 -1.71 -6.27 -14.63
CA CYS A 115 -1.57 -5.14 -13.71
C CYS A 115 -0.83 -5.52 -12.41
N LEU A 116 -1.12 -6.71 -11.85
CA LEU A 116 -0.42 -7.23 -10.67
C LEU A 116 1.07 -7.47 -10.97
N GLU A 117 1.38 -8.14 -12.07
CA GLU A 117 2.75 -8.45 -12.48
C GLU A 117 3.57 -7.20 -12.73
N ASN A 118 2.95 -6.17 -13.31
CA ASN A 118 3.54 -4.85 -13.50
C ASN A 118 3.68 -4.06 -12.18
N GLY A 119 3.12 -4.54 -11.06
CA GLY A 119 3.24 -3.95 -9.75
C GLY A 119 2.33 -2.77 -9.46
N LYS A 120 1.19 -2.66 -10.17
CA LYS A 120 0.21 -1.60 -9.88
C LYS A 120 -0.26 -1.67 -8.45
N THR A 121 0.15 -0.69 -7.65
CA THR A 121 -0.16 -0.54 -6.23
C THR A 121 -0.24 0.95 -5.93
N GLY A 122 -1.21 1.37 -5.14
CA GLY A 122 -1.37 2.76 -4.75
C GLY A 122 -1.71 2.91 -3.27
N PHE A 123 -1.40 4.05 -2.70
CA PHE A 123 -1.76 4.42 -1.34
C PHE A 123 -2.81 5.52 -1.38
N VAL A 124 -3.92 5.31 -0.69
CA VAL A 124 -5.02 6.30 -0.65
C VAL A 124 -4.65 7.40 0.33
N MET A 125 -4.49 8.62 -0.17
CA MET A 125 -4.14 9.80 0.61
C MET A 125 -4.72 11.07 0.02
N GLY A 126 -4.82 12.13 0.84
CA GLY A 126 -5.30 13.44 0.42
C GLY A 126 -6.80 13.51 0.12
N MET A 127 -7.56 12.51 0.54
CA MET A 127 -9.02 12.51 0.44
C MET A 127 -9.64 13.12 1.70
N PRO A 128 -10.89 13.65 1.62
CA PRO A 128 -11.58 14.12 2.81
C PRO A 128 -11.64 13.05 3.92
N GLU A 129 -11.61 13.51 5.16
CA GLU A 129 -11.70 12.60 6.31
C GLU A 129 -13.03 11.83 6.29
N ASN A 130 -12.96 10.53 6.53
CA ASN A 130 -14.10 9.61 6.54
C ASN A 130 -14.83 9.46 5.17
N GLU A 131 -14.32 10.04 4.07
CA GLU A 131 -14.88 9.76 2.75
C GLU A 131 -14.68 8.29 2.39
N VAL A 132 -15.76 7.63 2.00
CA VAL A 132 -15.72 6.28 1.44
C VAL A 132 -15.61 6.38 -0.07
N LEU A 133 -14.55 5.79 -0.60
CA LEU A 133 -14.22 5.77 -2.03
C LEU A 133 -14.66 4.43 -2.62
N GLY A 134 -15.13 4.47 -3.85
CA GLY A 134 -15.33 3.27 -4.66
C GLY A 134 -14.08 2.90 -5.44
N GLY A 135 -13.99 1.66 -5.87
CA GLY A 135 -12.88 1.21 -6.72
C GLY A 135 -13.24 0.00 -7.55
N SER A 136 -12.38 -0.30 -8.53
CA SER A 136 -12.53 -1.47 -9.38
C SER A 136 -12.69 -2.76 -8.57
N THR A 137 -13.52 -3.69 -9.03
CA THR A 137 -13.61 -5.06 -8.46
C THR A 137 -12.32 -5.84 -8.61
N GLU A 138 -11.42 -5.40 -9.50
CA GLU A 138 -10.12 -6.01 -9.75
C GLU A 138 -9.00 -5.44 -8.83
N LEU A 139 -9.39 -4.76 -7.75
CA LEU A 139 -8.52 -4.32 -6.68
C LEU A 139 -8.68 -5.21 -5.44
N VAL A 140 -7.60 -5.35 -4.70
CA VAL A 140 -7.58 -5.78 -3.30
C VAL A 140 -7.29 -4.55 -2.46
N VAL A 141 -8.16 -4.25 -1.51
CA VAL A 141 -7.96 -3.20 -0.52
C VAL A 141 -7.33 -3.80 0.72
N MET A 142 -6.22 -3.23 1.17
CA MET A 142 -5.47 -3.66 2.35
C MET A 142 -5.46 -2.53 3.36
N ARG A 143 -6.13 -2.72 4.49
CA ARG A 143 -6.19 -1.75 5.60
C ARG A 143 -5.37 -2.23 6.77
N SER A 144 -4.65 -1.31 7.40
CA SER A 144 -3.95 -1.62 8.63
C SER A 144 -4.93 -2.02 9.74
N LYS A 145 -4.61 -3.09 10.47
CA LYS A 145 -5.38 -3.60 11.62
C LYS A 145 -4.52 -3.62 12.88
N ALA A 146 -3.33 -4.18 12.78
CA ALA A 146 -2.34 -4.23 13.86
C ALA A 146 -1.02 -3.55 13.48
N PHE A 147 -0.92 -3.03 12.27
CA PHE A 147 0.23 -2.31 11.73
C PHE A 147 -0.06 -0.82 11.57
N THR A 148 0.91 -0.08 11.01
CA THR A 148 0.68 1.28 10.52
C THR A 148 0.31 1.26 9.02
N PRO A 149 -0.42 2.27 8.52
CA PRO A 149 -0.83 2.30 7.11
C PRO A 149 0.34 2.22 6.13
N HIS A 150 1.41 2.98 6.37
CA HIS A 150 2.58 3.01 5.49
C HIS A 150 3.35 1.69 5.50
N TYR A 151 3.39 0.99 6.65
CA TYR A 151 3.97 -0.35 6.73
C TYR A 151 3.21 -1.36 5.87
N VAL A 152 1.87 -1.31 5.87
CA VAL A 152 1.02 -2.15 5.00
C VAL A 152 1.31 -1.89 3.52
N TYR A 153 1.47 -0.61 3.14
CA TYR A 153 1.87 -0.27 1.77
C TYR A 153 3.23 -0.88 1.41
N CYS A 154 4.22 -0.74 2.28
CA CYS A 154 5.55 -1.32 2.06
C CYS A 154 5.51 -2.86 1.97
N ILE A 155 4.67 -3.53 2.78
CA ILE A 155 4.41 -4.98 2.64
C ILE A 155 3.88 -5.29 1.25
N ALA A 156 2.85 -4.59 0.78
CA ALA A 156 2.24 -4.80 -0.54
C ALA A 156 3.24 -4.62 -1.69
N ARG A 157 4.20 -3.70 -1.53
CA ARG A 157 5.30 -3.45 -2.48
C ARG A 157 6.47 -4.41 -2.33
N SER A 158 6.61 -5.09 -1.20
CA SER A 158 7.76 -5.96 -0.91
C SER A 158 7.86 -7.11 -1.92
N TYR A 159 9.10 -7.51 -2.22
CA TYR A 159 9.37 -8.64 -3.11
C TYR A 159 8.64 -9.90 -2.68
N TYR A 160 8.73 -10.23 -1.37
CA TYR A 160 8.11 -11.45 -0.83
C TYR A 160 6.60 -11.49 -1.04
N PHE A 161 5.89 -10.42 -0.67
CA PHE A 161 4.43 -10.36 -0.79
C PHE A 161 3.98 -10.37 -2.25
N ARG A 162 4.67 -9.60 -3.11
CA ARG A 162 4.38 -9.56 -4.55
C ARG A 162 4.63 -10.92 -5.22
N GLN A 163 5.73 -11.60 -4.90
CA GLN A 163 5.99 -12.94 -5.46
C GLN A 163 4.94 -13.93 -5.01
N THR A 164 4.53 -13.90 -3.73
CA THR A 164 3.43 -14.75 -3.25
C THR A 164 2.13 -14.47 -4.01
N ALA A 165 1.81 -13.20 -4.26
CA ALA A 165 0.64 -12.82 -5.06
C ALA A 165 0.74 -13.36 -6.50
N ILE A 166 1.86 -13.17 -7.18
CA ILE A 166 2.08 -13.63 -8.56
C ILE A 166 2.01 -15.16 -8.63
N LEU A 167 2.64 -15.87 -7.72
CA LEU A 167 2.62 -17.35 -7.68
C LEU A 167 1.25 -17.94 -7.32
N SER A 168 0.36 -17.12 -6.76
CA SER A 168 -1.02 -17.53 -6.44
C SER A 168 -2.01 -17.31 -7.57
N ILE A 169 -1.56 -16.71 -8.68
CA ILE A 169 -2.42 -16.43 -9.84
C ILE A 169 -3.05 -17.72 -10.36
N ASN A 170 -4.36 -17.70 -10.54
CA ASN A 170 -5.12 -18.77 -11.15
C ASN A 170 -6.18 -18.23 -12.12
N GLY A 171 -6.80 -19.11 -12.91
CA GLY A 171 -7.80 -18.78 -13.91
C GLY A 171 -7.34 -19.02 -15.35
N ALA A 172 -8.28 -18.88 -16.29
CA ALA A 172 -8.00 -19.03 -17.71
C ALA A 172 -7.29 -17.81 -18.28
N ASP A 173 -6.61 -17.99 -19.41
CA ASP A 173 -5.91 -16.92 -20.10
C ASP A 173 -6.78 -15.66 -20.32
N GLY A 174 -6.21 -14.49 -20.05
CA GLY A 174 -6.89 -13.19 -20.14
C GLY A 174 -7.80 -12.84 -18.96
N ARG A 175 -8.01 -13.76 -17.99
CA ARG A 175 -8.81 -13.52 -16.78
C ARG A 175 -8.16 -14.06 -15.51
N GLN A 176 -6.85 -14.12 -15.52
CA GLN A 176 -6.06 -14.61 -14.38
C GLN A 176 -6.08 -13.59 -13.24
N ARG A 177 -6.33 -14.06 -12.03
CA ARG A 177 -6.41 -13.24 -10.81
C ARG A 177 -5.65 -13.88 -9.68
N VAL A 178 -5.19 -13.05 -8.77
CA VAL A 178 -4.61 -13.50 -7.51
C VAL A 178 -5.64 -14.29 -6.70
N ASP A 179 -5.20 -15.34 -6.05
CA ASP A 179 -5.96 -16.04 -5.03
C ASP A 179 -5.93 -15.21 -3.73
N GLU A 180 -7.03 -14.53 -3.41
CA GLU A 180 -7.13 -13.67 -2.23
C GLU A 180 -6.95 -14.47 -0.92
N ASP A 181 -7.31 -15.76 -0.87
CA ASP A 181 -7.13 -16.58 0.32
C ASP A 181 -5.65 -16.94 0.54
N LYS A 182 -4.89 -17.08 -0.55
CA LYS A 182 -3.43 -17.19 -0.46
C LYS A 182 -2.80 -15.91 0.08
N LEU A 183 -3.24 -14.73 -0.38
CA LEU A 183 -2.77 -13.46 0.19
C LEU A 183 -3.06 -13.37 1.69
N LYS A 184 -4.29 -13.66 2.10
CA LYS A 184 -4.73 -13.65 3.51
C LYS A 184 -3.94 -14.61 4.38
N SER A 185 -3.60 -15.79 3.86
CA SER A 185 -2.83 -16.82 4.58
C SER A 185 -1.32 -16.62 4.54
N THR A 186 -0.82 -15.66 3.77
CA THR A 186 0.61 -15.33 3.70
C THR A 186 1.13 -14.98 5.09
N LYS A 187 2.28 -15.55 5.45
CA LYS A 187 2.95 -15.19 6.71
C LYS A 187 3.72 -13.90 6.52
N ILE A 188 3.39 -12.90 7.30
CA ILE A 188 4.09 -11.62 7.35
C ILE A 188 4.64 -11.38 8.74
N LEU A 189 5.75 -10.69 8.80
CA LEU A 189 6.43 -10.39 10.04
C LEU A 189 5.68 -9.27 10.75
N GLN A 190 5.36 -9.49 12.03
CA GLN A 190 4.87 -8.49 12.95
C GLN A 190 6.02 -8.02 13.84
N PRO A 191 6.57 -6.83 13.60
CA PRO A 191 7.56 -6.24 14.48
C PRO A 191 6.96 -5.79 15.82
N GLU A 192 7.83 -5.48 16.76
CA GLU A 192 7.42 -4.81 17.99
C GLU A 192 6.83 -3.41 17.67
N LYS A 193 5.82 -3.03 18.47
CA LYS A 193 5.11 -1.76 18.25
C LYS A 193 6.02 -0.53 18.28
N THR A 194 6.99 -0.51 19.16
CA THR A 194 7.97 0.59 19.27
C THR A 194 8.77 0.79 17.99
N VAL A 195 9.17 -0.28 17.32
CA VAL A 195 9.87 -0.24 16.03
C VAL A 195 8.94 0.22 14.91
N LEU A 196 7.69 -0.25 14.91
CA LEU A 196 6.68 0.22 13.95
C LEU A 196 6.38 1.71 14.12
N ASP A 197 6.18 2.19 15.34
CA ASP A 197 5.92 3.60 15.62
C ASP A 197 7.11 4.48 15.19
N HIS A 198 8.34 4.02 15.43
CA HIS A 198 9.53 4.74 14.97
C HIS A 198 9.63 4.75 13.44
N PHE A 199 9.39 3.63 12.78
CA PHE A 199 9.31 3.55 11.32
C PHE A 199 8.28 4.55 10.77
N GLU A 200 7.08 4.59 11.35
CA GLU A 200 6.00 5.49 10.96
C GLU A 200 6.41 6.97 11.09
N THR A 201 7.10 7.32 12.17
CA THR A 201 7.60 8.70 12.36
C THR A 201 8.54 9.15 11.23
N ILE A 202 9.33 8.23 10.66
CA ILE A 202 10.27 8.53 9.58
C ILE A 202 9.57 8.48 8.22
N VAL A 203 8.69 7.51 8.00
CA VAL A 203 8.13 7.26 6.68
C VAL A 203 6.97 8.20 6.33
N THR A 204 6.17 8.63 7.32
CA THR A 204 5.04 9.55 7.10
C THR A 204 5.45 10.83 6.36
N PRO A 205 6.47 11.61 6.80
CA PRO A 205 6.87 12.80 6.07
C PRO A 205 7.42 12.52 4.66
N ILE A 206 7.90 11.31 4.38
CA ILE A 206 8.30 10.91 3.03
C ILE A 206 7.07 10.79 2.13
N PHE A 207 6.01 10.10 2.59
CA PHE A 207 4.76 9.96 1.84
C PHE A 207 4.08 11.30 1.61
N ASP A 208 4.00 12.14 2.65
CA ASP A 208 3.44 13.49 2.57
C ASP A 208 4.20 14.35 1.56
N GLY A 209 5.54 14.30 1.60
CA GLY A 209 6.39 15.02 0.66
C GLY A 209 6.19 14.57 -0.80
N VAL A 210 6.07 13.27 -1.03
CA VAL A 210 5.76 12.73 -2.38
C VAL A 210 4.40 13.24 -2.83
N TYR A 211 3.38 13.16 -1.97
CA TYR A 211 2.04 13.62 -2.31
C TYR A 211 2.03 15.12 -2.67
N GLN A 212 2.65 15.97 -1.86
CA GLN A 212 2.73 17.41 -2.09
C GLN A 212 3.38 17.74 -3.44
N MET A 213 4.53 17.11 -3.75
CA MET A 213 5.22 17.33 -5.03
C MET A 213 4.39 16.87 -6.24
N VAL A 214 3.61 15.78 -6.09
CA VAL A 214 2.69 15.34 -7.14
C VAL A 214 1.58 16.36 -7.35
N GLN A 215 1.04 16.98 -6.26
CA GLN A 215 0.02 18.04 -6.39
C GLN A 215 0.62 19.33 -7.00
N GLU A 216 1.84 19.72 -6.61
CA GLU A 216 2.54 20.87 -7.21
C GLU A 216 2.75 20.70 -8.72
N ASN A 217 3.06 19.50 -9.18
CA ASN A 217 3.25 19.22 -10.60
C ASN A 217 1.95 19.31 -11.44
N LYS A 218 0.78 19.31 -10.79
CA LYS A 218 -0.53 19.42 -11.46
C LYS A 218 -1.01 20.86 -11.61
N ASN A 219 -0.43 21.80 -10.84
CA ASN A 219 -0.75 23.24 -10.86
C ASN A 219 0.20 24.01 -11.77
#